data_6ddd4264218c9251a35c453f3308a59a
#
_entry.id   6ddd4264218c9251a35c453f3308a59a
#
_cell.length_a   1.000
_cell.length_b   1.000
_cell.length_c   1.000
_cell.angle_alpha   90.00
_cell.angle_beta   90.00
_cell.angle_gamma   90.00
#
_symmetry.space_group_name_H-M   'P 1'
#
loop_
_entity.id
_entity.type
_entity.pdbx_description
1 polymer ?
#
loop_
_entity_poly.entity_id
_entity_poly.type
_entity_poly.pdbx_seq_one_letter_code
_entity_poly.pdbx_strand_id
1 'polypeptide(L)'
;MGHKKLIRFEAIKSFPNVLQYPTNMQGNWSEFFNNKNSITLELACGKGEYCIGLSSLFPNRNFIGIDLKGNRIWVGASKAIQNKLSNVAFVRTQIEKINDYFAPGEVDEIWITFPDPQLRKSKAKKRLTHPRFLRLYQQILKPGGFIHLKTDSPVLYLFTKRVIDMYGCKTHIDFDDAYSQKEIPEELKIKTHYESLDIAQSNRIHYLCFSLPTVMPDILLDEVLQQNVFDEER
;
A
#
# COMPACT_ATOMS: atom_id res chain seq x y z
N MET A 1 20.73 0.10 20.00
CA MET A 1 19.63 0.01 19.00
C MET A 1 19.41 -1.39 18.41
N GLY A 2 20.44 -2.26 18.28
CA GLY A 2 20.31 -3.60 17.71
C GLY A 2 19.42 -4.56 18.50
N HIS A 3 19.60 -4.63 19.81
CA HIS A 3 18.93 -5.61 20.68
C HIS A 3 17.40 -5.51 20.67
N LYS A 4 16.82 -4.30 20.75
CA LYS A 4 15.34 -4.12 20.67
C LYS A 4 14.74 -4.57 19.34
N LYS A 5 15.50 -4.47 18.22
CA LYS A 5 15.04 -4.96 16.91
C LYS A 5 14.96 -6.48 16.88
N LEU A 6 15.95 -7.17 17.45
CA LEU A 6 15.97 -8.63 17.53
C LEU A 6 14.83 -9.16 18.39
N ILE A 7 14.59 -8.58 19.56
CA ILE A 7 13.48 -8.96 20.45
C ILE A 7 12.14 -8.84 19.71
N ARG A 8 11.88 -7.72 19.01
CA ARG A 8 10.65 -7.52 18.25
C ARG A 8 10.51 -8.51 17.10
N PHE A 9 11.62 -8.83 16.45
CA PHE A 9 11.65 -9.78 15.35
C PHE A 9 11.35 -11.21 15.82
N GLU A 10 11.84 -11.59 16.98
CA GLU A 10 11.48 -12.89 17.58
C GLU A 10 10.02 -12.91 18.04
N ALA A 11 9.55 -11.84 18.69
CA ALA A 11 8.19 -11.76 19.21
C ALA A 11 7.11 -11.94 18.14
N ILE A 12 7.30 -11.43 16.92
CA ILE A 12 6.29 -11.57 15.85
C ILE A 12 6.09 -13.02 15.39
N LYS A 13 6.99 -13.95 15.74
CA LYS A 13 6.84 -15.38 15.41
C LYS A 13 5.66 -16.02 16.14
N SER A 14 5.29 -15.49 17.30
CA SER A 14 4.20 -15.97 18.14
C SER A 14 2.90 -15.16 18.00
N PHE A 15 2.89 -14.11 17.17
CA PHE A 15 1.70 -13.27 17.02
C PHE A 15 0.67 -13.95 16.09
N PRO A 16 -0.58 -14.15 16.55
CA PRO A 16 -1.60 -14.85 15.76
C PRO A 16 -2.02 -14.07 14.50
N ASN A 17 -1.78 -12.76 14.47
CA ASN A 17 -2.10 -11.85 13.37
C ASN A 17 -0.88 -11.53 12.49
N VAL A 18 0.23 -12.25 12.60
CA VAL A 18 1.43 -12.06 11.76
C VAL A 18 1.83 -13.35 11.07
N LEU A 19 1.84 -13.30 9.74
CA LEU A 19 2.33 -14.39 8.90
C LEU A 19 3.67 -13.99 8.27
N GLN A 20 4.67 -14.86 8.37
CA GLN A 20 5.99 -14.61 7.78
C GLN A 20 6.23 -15.58 6.64
N TYR A 21 6.24 -15.07 5.41
CA TYR A 21 6.38 -15.90 4.19
C TYR A 21 5.45 -17.13 4.22
N PRO A 22 4.15 -16.93 4.46
CA PRO A 22 3.23 -18.05 4.59
C PRO A 22 3.12 -18.83 3.28
N THR A 23 2.79 -20.09 3.36
CA THR A 23 2.42 -20.93 2.22
C THR A 23 0.91 -21.13 2.21
N ASN A 24 0.34 -21.40 1.03
CA ASN A 24 -1.07 -21.78 0.88
C ASN A 24 -2.09 -20.74 1.38
N MET A 25 -1.79 -19.44 1.19
CA MET A 25 -2.73 -18.37 1.58
C MET A 25 -3.65 -17.92 0.45
N GLN A 26 -3.29 -18.17 -0.81
CA GLN A 26 -4.14 -17.83 -1.96
C GLN A 26 -5.53 -18.48 -1.82
N GLY A 27 -6.59 -17.63 -1.81
CA GLY A 27 -7.98 -18.07 -1.66
C GLY A 27 -8.40 -18.46 -0.24
N ASN A 28 -7.48 -18.44 0.74
CA ASN A 28 -7.74 -18.91 2.09
C ASN A 28 -7.86 -17.79 3.16
N TRP A 29 -7.88 -16.54 2.73
CA TRP A 29 -8.03 -15.40 3.67
C TRP A 29 -9.37 -15.36 4.38
N SER A 30 -10.45 -15.85 3.74
CA SER A 30 -11.75 -15.99 4.39
C SER A 30 -11.74 -16.98 5.56
N GLU A 31 -10.96 -18.05 5.44
CA GLU A 31 -10.75 -19.01 6.52
C GLU A 31 -9.90 -18.41 7.64
N PHE A 32 -8.80 -17.72 7.30
CA PHE A 32 -7.94 -17.04 8.28
C PHE A 32 -8.71 -16.02 9.15
N PHE A 33 -9.55 -15.19 8.52
CA PHE A 33 -10.37 -14.18 9.23
C PHE A 33 -11.69 -14.74 9.78
N ASN A 34 -12.02 -16.00 9.47
CA ASN A 34 -13.30 -16.61 9.78
C ASN A 34 -14.52 -15.79 9.31
N ASN A 35 -14.39 -15.14 8.15
CA ASN A 35 -15.46 -14.35 7.51
C ASN A 35 -15.16 -14.17 6.01
N LYS A 36 -16.16 -13.66 5.26
CA LYS A 36 -16.05 -13.38 3.81
C LYS A 36 -16.07 -11.87 3.50
N ASN A 37 -15.61 -11.06 4.42
CA ASN A 37 -15.55 -9.62 4.22
C ASN A 37 -14.52 -9.25 3.13
N SER A 38 -14.72 -8.09 2.51
CA SER A 38 -13.79 -7.52 1.54
C SER A 38 -12.38 -7.35 2.12
N ILE A 39 -11.37 -7.53 1.28
CA ILE A 39 -9.96 -7.45 1.67
C ILE A 39 -9.35 -6.17 1.14
N THR A 40 -8.78 -5.38 2.04
CA THR A 40 -7.99 -4.19 1.74
C THR A 40 -6.54 -4.42 2.14
N LEU A 41 -5.60 -4.12 1.24
CA LEU A 41 -4.16 -4.21 1.52
C LEU A 41 -3.58 -2.83 1.80
N GLU A 42 -2.66 -2.75 2.77
CA GLU A 42 -1.72 -1.63 2.92
C GLU A 42 -0.31 -2.11 2.52
N LEU A 43 0.22 -1.59 1.41
CA LEU A 43 1.54 -1.96 0.91
C LEU A 43 2.63 -1.07 1.50
N ALA A 44 3.77 -1.68 1.88
CA ALA A 44 4.83 -1.04 2.64
C ALA A 44 4.31 -0.43 3.96
N CYS A 45 3.43 -1.14 4.64
CA CYS A 45 2.63 -0.66 5.77
C CYS A 45 3.43 -0.12 6.97
N GLY A 46 4.73 -0.37 7.01
CA GLY A 46 5.59 0.11 8.09
C GLY A 46 5.10 -0.33 9.47
N LYS A 47 4.57 0.62 10.24
CA LYS A 47 3.99 0.36 11.57
C LYS A 47 2.50 0.02 11.53
N GLY A 48 1.89 -0.05 10.35
CA GLY A 48 0.50 -0.43 10.14
C GLY A 48 -0.53 0.57 10.67
N GLU A 49 -0.17 1.86 10.71
CA GLU A 49 -1.08 2.89 11.23
C GLU A 49 -2.37 2.97 10.41
N TYR A 50 -2.26 2.81 9.08
CA TYR A 50 -3.42 2.82 8.19
C TYR A 50 -4.27 1.57 8.38
N CYS A 51 -3.69 0.36 8.39
CA CYS A 51 -4.42 -0.88 8.71
C CYS A 51 -5.22 -0.76 10.00
N ILE A 52 -4.59 -0.24 11.07
CA ILE A 52 -5.25 -0.04 12.38
C ILE A 52 -6.38 0.99 12.30
N GLY A 53 -6.12 2.13 11.66
CA GLY A 53 -7.12 3.20 11.51
C GLY A 53 -8.32 2.74 10.68
N LEU A 54 -8.06 2.16 9.51
CA LEU A 54 -9.11 1.64 8.62
C LEU A 54 -9.94 0.53 9.27
N SER A 55 -9.30 -0.39 10.01
CA SER A 55 -10.02 -1.48 10.67
C SER A 55 -10.98 -0.99 11.73
N SER A 56 -10.66 0.12 12.37
CA SER A 56 -11.54 0.77 13.37
C SER A 56 -12.71 1.51 12.70
N LEU A 57 -12.47 2.11 11.51
CA LEU A 57 -13.53 2.79 10.75
C LEU A 57 -14.48 1.79 10.07
N PHE A 58 -13.95 0.64 9.61
CA PHE A 58 -14.70 -0.33 8.80
C PHE A 58 -14.62 -1.75 9.43
N PRO A 59 -15.34 -2.02 10.50
CA PRO A 59 -15.28 -3.31 11.22
C PRO A 59 -15.73 -4.51 10.36
N ASN A 60 -16.48 -4.27 9.29
CA ASN A 60 -16.97 -5.29 8.35
C ASN A 60 -16.06 -5.48 7.13
N ARG A 61 -14.82 -5.03 7.19
CA ARG A 61 -13.79 -5.23 6.15
C ARG A 61 -12.54 -5.82 6.80
N ASN A 62 -11.77 -6.59 6.05
CA ASN A 62 -10.49 -7.17 6.48
C ASN A 62 -9.33 -6.34 5.95
N PHE A 63 -8.31 -6.12 6.78
CA PHE A 63 -7.15 -5.30 6.45
C PHE A 63 -5.86 -6.10 6.61
N ILE A 64 -4.99 -6.07 5.59
CA ILE A 64 -3.73 -6.82 5.61
C ILE A 64 -2.59 -5.87 5.30
N GLY A 65 -1.73 -5.64 6.29
CA GLY A 65 -0.52 -4.83 6.13
C GLY A 65 0.65 -5.67 5.60
N ILE A 66 1.31 -5.22 4.53
CA ILE A 66 2.44 -5.91 3.90
C ILE A 66 3.71 -5.09 4.08
N ASP A 67 4.74 -5.65 4.71
CA ASP A 67 6.07 -5.04 4.82
C ASP A 67 7.16 -6.13 4.95
N LEU A 68 8.38 -5.79 4.59
CA LEU A 68 9.55 -6.66 4.77
C LEU A 68 10.12 -6.59 6.18
N LYS A 69 9.93 -5.46 6.87
CA LYS A 69 10.61 -5.14 8.13
C LYS A 69 9.79 -5.60 9.34
N GLY A 70 10.03 -6.81 9.82
CA GLY A 70 9.31 -7.39 10.95
C GLY A 70 9.32 -6.55 12.22
N ASN A 71 10.38 -5.78 12.50
CA ASN A 71 10.40 -4.88 13.66
C ASN A 71 9.43 -3.69 13.55
N ARG A 72 9.01 -3.32 12.33
CA ARG A 72 7.97 -2.32 12.10
C ARG A 72 6.59 -2.97 12.22
N ILE A 73 6.38 -4.10 11.54
CA ILE A 73 5.16 -4.92 11.65
C ILE A 73 4.82 -5.20 13.12
N TRP A 74 5.82 -5.48 13.97
CA TRP A 74 5.60 -5.71 15.41
C TRP A 74 4.77 -4.61 16.07
N VAL A 75 4.95 -3.35 15.68
CA VAL A 75 4.23 -2.21 16.29
C VAL A 75 2.75 -2.28 15.98
N GLY A 76 2.39 -2.42 14.70
CA GLY A 76 0.99 -2.51 14.27
C GLY A 76 0.32 -3.78 14.79
N ALA A 77 1.00 -4.92 14.67
CA ALA A 77 0.48 -6.20 15.11
C ALA A 77 0.21 -6.23 16.63
N SER A 78 1.13 -5.70 17.44
CA SER A 78 0.93 -5.56 18.90
C SER A 78 -0.26 -4.68 19.22
N LYS A 79 -0.40 -3.55 18.51
CA LYS A 79 -1.51 -2.61 18.71
C LYS A 79 -2.85 -3.24 18.31
N ALA A 80 -2.89 -3.99 17.20
CA ALA A 80 -4.08 -4.71 16.79
C ALA A 80 -4.53 -5.73 17.85
N ILE A 81 -3.59 -6.51 18.41
CA ILE A 81 -3.86 -7.46 19.49
C ILE A 81 -4.38 -6.74 20.74
N GLN A 82 -3.71 -5.67 21.19
CA GLN A 82 -4.11 -4.88 22.35
C GLN A 82 -5.52 -4.29 22.20
N ASN A 83 -5.86 -3.84 21.01
CA ASN A 83 -7.18 -3.27 20.68
C ASN A 83 -8.21 -4.35 20.30
N LYS A 84 -7.85 -5.63 20.35
CA LYS A 84 -8.73 -6.77 20.02
C LYS A 84 -9.32 -6.67 18.60
N LEU A 85 -8.56 -6.15 17.64
CA LEU A 85 -8.97 -6.04 16.25
C LEU A 85 -8.82 -7.41 15.57
N SER A 86 -9.91 -8.09 15.32
CA SER A 86 -9.94 -9.41 14.68
C SER A 86 -9.89 -9.34 13.15
N ASN A 87 -10.06 -8.15 12.57
CA ASN A 87 -10.08 -7.88 11.15
C ASN A 87 -8.76 -7.30 10.61
N VAL A 88 -7.64 -7.48 11.33
CA VAL A 88 -6.32 -7.00 10.92
C VAL A 88 -5.29 -8.12 10.98
N ALA A 89 -4.57 -8.31 9.87
CA ALA A 89 -3.42 -9.18 9.78
C ALA A 89 -2.21 -8.46 9.18
N PHE A 90 -1.03 -9.05 9.35
CA PHE A 90 0.20 -8.56 8.74
C PHE A 90 0.94 -9.70 8.06
N VAL A 91 1.42 -9.45 6.83
CA VAL A 91 2.27 -10.40 6.11
C VAL A 91 3.66 -9.82 5.95
N ARG A 92 4.63 -10.51 6.50
CA ARG A 92 6.04 -10.17 6.28
C ARG A 92 6.53 -10.82 5.00
N THR A 93 6.66 -10.02 3.95
CA THR A 93 7.15 -10.46 2.64
C THR A 93 7.66 -9.29 1.80
N GLN A 94 8.24 -9.60 0.64
CA GLN A 94 8.53 -8.65 -0.43
C GLN A 94 7.26 -8.40 -1.26
N ILE A 95 6.97 -7.14 -1.61
CA ILE A 95 5.78 -6.79 -2.40
C ILE A 95 5.83 -7.42 -3.80
N GLU A 96 7.01 -7.65 -4.33
CA GLU A 96 7.23 -8.35 -5.60
C GLU A 96 6.69 -9.79 -5.62
N LYS A 97 6.44 -10.38 -4.43
CA LYS A 97 5.90 -11.72 -4.26
C LYS A 97 4.43 -11.74 -3.86
N ILE A 98 3.73 -10.61 -4.02
CA ILE A 98 2.35 -10.48 -3.52
C ILE A 98 1.41 -11.55 -4.11
N ASN A 99 1.66 -11.96 -5.34
CA ASN A 99 0.85 -12.96 -6.04
C ASN A 99 1.02 -14.39 -5.47
N ASP A 100 2.05 -14.63 -4.64
CA ASP A 100 2.21 -15.90 -3.93
C ASP A 100 1.21 -16.04 -2.78
N TYR A 101 0.56 -14.94 -2.37
CA TYR A 101 -0.26 -14.88 -1.16
C TYR A 101 -1.73 -14.56 -1.40
N PHE A 102 -2.09 -14.08 -2.58
CA PHE A 102 -3.46 -13.71 -2.94
C PHE A 102 -3.86 -14.36 -4.26
N ALA A 103 -5.05 -14.94 -4.28
CA ALA A 103 -5.65 -15.49 -5.49
C ALA A 103 -6.11 -14.37 -6.44
N PRO A 104 -6.31 -14.67 -7.74
CA PRO A 104 -6.87 -13.71 -8.68
C PRO A 104 -8.23 -13.17 -8.20
N GLY A 105 -8.36 -11.83 -8.16
CA GLY A 105 -9.58 -11.15 -7.74
C GLY A 105 -9.94 -11.31 -6.25
N GLU A 106 -9.00 -11.66 -5.39
CA GLU A 106 -9.24 -11.81 -3.95
C GLU A 106 -9.19 -10.48 -3.19
N VAL A 107 -8.54 -9.46 -3.75
CA VAL A 107 -8.34 -8.15 -3.11
C VAL A 107 -9.30 -7.12 -3.70
N ASP A 108 -9.96 -6.36 -2.84
CA ASP A 108 -10.91 -5.32 -3.25
C ASP A 108 -10.20 -3.97 -3.42
N GLU A 109 -9.15 -3.69 -2.62
CA GLU A 109 -8.59 -2.35 -2.50
C GLU A 109 -7.14 -2.40 -2.04
N ILE A 110 -6.30 -1.50 -2.56
CA ILE A 110 -4.88 -1.37 -2.19
C ILE A 110 -4.60 0.07 -1.75
N TRP A 111 -4.01 0.24 -0.57
CA TRP A 111 -3.49 1.50 -0.06
C TRP A 111 -1.97 1.51 -0.10
N ILE A 112 -1.41 2.62 -0.59
CA ILE A 112 0.02 2.92 -0.63
C ILE A 112 0.19 4.26 0.09
N THR A 113 0.63 4.21 1.35
CA THR A 113 0.69 5.38 2.21
C THR A 113 2.13 5.73 2.56
N PHE A 114 2.57 6.92 2.18
CA PHE A 114 3.93 7.43 2.40
C PHE A 114 5.03 6.41 2.06
N PRO A 115 4.99 5.78 0.87
CA PRO A 115 6.05 4.90 0.44
C PRO A 115 7.33 5.68 0.19
N ASP A 116 8.48 4.99 0.14
CA ASP A 116 9.73 5.60 -0.33
C ASP A 116 9.53 6.12 -1.77
N PRO A 117 9.64 7.44 -2.02
CA PRO A 117 9.36 8.03 -3.32
C PRO A 117 10.40 7.65 -4.39
N GLN A 118 11.53 7.04 -3.99
CA GLN A 118 12.60 6.62 -4.90
C GLN A 118 13.01 7.75 -5.85
N LEU A 119 13.47 8.87 -5.28
CA LEU A 119 13.75 10.13 -6.00
C LEU A 119 14.73 9.97 -7.15
N ARG A 120 15.76 9.09 -6.97
CA ARG A 120 16.73 8.86 -8.03
C ARG A 120 16.06 8.16 -9.24
N LYS A 121 16.22 8.71 -10.42
CA LYS A 121 15.78 8.17 -11.70
C LYS A 121 16.11 6.68 -11.91
N SER A 122 17.34 6.26 -11.62
CA SER A 122 17.74 4.85 -11.68
C SER A 122 16.95 3.94 -10.74
N LYS A 123 16.17 4.52 -9.81
CA LYS A 123 15.32 3.82 -8.85
C LYS A 123 13.83 3.93 -9.16
N ALA A 124 13.42 4.65 -10.22
CA ALA A 124 12.00 4.83 -10.56
C ALA A 124 11.23 3.51 -10.67
N LYS A 125 11.87 2.45 -11.18
CA LYS A 125 11.29 1.09 -11.23
C LYS A 125 10.95 0.49 -9.86
N LYS A 126 11.39 1.11 -8.75
CA LYS A 126 11.09 0.69 -7.38
C LYS A 126 9.89 1.43 -6.77
N ARG A 127 9.38 2.47 -7.43
CA ARG A 127 8.14 3.17 -7.00
C ARG A 127 6.99 2.18 -7.01
N LEU A 128 6.21 2.11 -5.94
CA LEU A 128 5.11 1.14 -5.82
C LEU A 128 3.95 1.41 -6.80
N THR A 129 3.91 2.58 -7.42
CA THR A 129 2.98 2.92 -8.50
C THR A 129 3.61 2.74 -9.91
N HIS A 130 4.83 2.18 -10.00
CA HIS A 130 5.41 1.84 -11.30
C HIS A 130 4.62 0.70 -11.98
N PRO A 131 4.42 0.71 -13.32
CA PRO A 131 3.63 -0.29 -14.04
C PRO A 131 4.00 -1.76 -13.74
N ARG A 132 5.28 -2.04 -13.47
CA ARG A 132 5.70 -3.38 -13.06
C ARG A 132 4.96 -3.89 -11.80
N PHE A 133 4.66 -3.00 -10.85
CA PHE A 133 3.88 -3.34 -9.66
C PHE A 133 2.39 -3.34 -9.97
N LEU A 134 1.90 -2.39 -10.78
CA LEU A 134 0.49 -2.35 -11.16
C LEU A 134 0.06 -3.64 -11.88
N ARG A 135 0.95 -4.26 -12.68
CA ARG A 135 0.69 -5.58 -13.29
C ARG A 135 0.58 -6.71 -12.25
N LEU A 136 1.34 -6.64 -11.14
CA LEU A 136 1.18 -7.58 -10.03
C LEU A 136 -0.16 -7.35 -9.32
N TYR A 137 -0.49 -6.08 -9.06
CA TYR A 137 -1.76 -5.74 -8.39
C TYR A 137 -2.97 -6.12 -9.23
N GLN A 138 -2.89 -5.97 -10.56
CA GLN A 138 -3.97 -6.37 -11.48
C GLN A 138 -4.33 -7.85 -11.35
N GLN A 139 -3.36 -8.70 -11.06
CA GLN A 139 -3.60 -10.15 -10.93
C GLN A 139 -4.42 -10.50 -9.68
N ILE A 140 -4.29 -9.72 -8.60
CA ILE A 140 -4.95 -10.01 -7.33
C ILE A 140 -6.17 -9.13 -7.06
N LEU A 141 -6.25 -7.94 -7.67
CA LEU A 141 -7.38 -7.05 -7.52
C LEU A 141 -8.61 -7.58 -8.25
N LYS A 142 -9.76 -7.39 -7.64
CA LYS A 142 -11.05 -7.53 -8.33
C LYS A 142 -11.13 -6.56 -9.52
N PRO A 143 -11.83 -6.92 -10.60
CA PRO A 143 -12.09 -5.97 -11.68
C PRO A 143 -12.73 -4.69 -11.14
N GLY A 144 -12.12 -3.53 -11.45
CA GLY A 144 -12.54 -2.24 -10.94
C GLY A 144 -12.13 -1.93 -9.50
N GLY A 145 -11.33 -2.78 -8.86
CA GLY A 145 -10.76 -2.53 -7.54
C GLY A 145 -9.90 -1.25 -7.51
N PHE A 146 -9.84 -0.59 -6.36
CA PHE A 146 -9.22 0.71 -6.21
C PHE A 146 -7.78 0.61 -5.73
N ILE A 147 -6.95 1.53 -6.22
CA ILE A 147 -5.60 1.78 -5.71
C ILE A 147 -5.55 3.22 -5.20
N HIS A 148 -5.07 3.37 -3.98
CA HIS A 148 -4.94 4.65 -3.30
C HIS A 148 -3.47 4.96 -3.08
N LEU A 149 -3.05 6.16 -3.46
CA LEU A 149 -1.75 6.73 -3.11
C LEU A 149 -1.96 7.95 -2.22
N LYS A 150 -1.39 7.95 -1.02
CA LYS A 150 -1.27 9.12 -0.15
C LYS A 150 0.21 9.40 0.08
N THR A 151 0.70 10.60 -0.26
CA THR A 151 2.13 10.93 -0.20
C THR A 151 2.36 12.42 0.00
N ASP A 152 3.46 12.77 0.66
CA ASP A 152 4.02 14.12 0.75
C ASP A 152 4.97 14.46 -0.41
N SER A 153 5.31 13.47 -1.26
CA SER A 153 6.26 13.64 -2.36
C SER A 153 5.58 14.12 -3.64
N PRO A 154 5.81 15.37 -4.09
CA PRO A 154 5.32 15.86 -5.38
C PRO A 154 5.84 15.01 -6.54
N VAL A 155 7.10 14.56 -6.48
CA VAL A 155 7.72 13.72 -7.52
C VAL A 155 6.97 12.41 -7.69
N LEU A 156 6.63 11.72 -6.59
CA LEU A 156 5.88 10.47 -6.67
C LEU A 156 4.44 10.70 -7.14
N TYR A 157 3.80 11.77 -6.69
CA TYR A 157 2.46 12.15 -7.11
C TYR A 157 2.39 12.40 -8.63
N LEU A 158 3.26 13.26 -9.16
CA LEU A 158 3.31 13.57 -10.60
C LEU A 158 3.69 12.33 -11.44
N PHE A 159 4.64 11.53 -10.97
CA PHE A 159 4.96 10.25 -11.60
C PHE A 159 3.73 9.35 -11.70
N THR A 160 2.96 9.24 -10.61
CA THR A 160 1.78 8.37 -10.58
C THR A 160 0.69 8.88 -11.52
N LYS A 161 0.46 10.19 -11.59
CA LYS A 161 -0.46 10.79 -12.58
C LYS A 161 -0.05 10.44 -14.00
N ARG A 162 1.23 10.58 -14.33
CA ARG A 162 1.74 10.17 -15.65
C ARG A 162 1.50 8.69 -15.94
N VAL A 163 1.74 7.82 -14.96
CA VAL A 163 1.43 6.39 -15.12
C VAL A 163 -0.06 6.17 -15.35
N ILE A 164 -0.93 6.83 -14.60
CA ILE A 164 -2.39 6.73 -14.78
C ILE A 164 -2.77 7.10 -16.23
N ASP A 165 -2.29 8.24 -16.73
CA ASP A 165 -2.61 8.73 -18.07
C ASP A 165 -2.07 7.82 -19.15
N MET A 166 -0.78 7.46 -19.09
CA MET A 166 -0.12 6.64 -20.11
C MET A 166 -0.66 5.20 -20.20
N TYR A 167 -1.08 4.64 -19.06
CA TYR A 167 -1.52 3.24 -18.99
C TYR A 167 -3.03 3.06 -19.04
N GLY A 168 -3.78 4.15 -19.26
CA GLY A 168 -5.23 4.09 -19.40
C GLY A 168 -5.96 3.72 -18.10
N CYS A 169 -5.36 4.04 -16.95
CA CYS A 169 -6.04 3.91 -15.67
C CYS A 169 -7.12 4.97 -15.53
N LYS A 170 -8.16 4.68 -14.74
CA LYS A 170 -9.25 5.62 -14.49
C LYS A 170 -9.02 6.33 -13.15
N THR A 171 -8.83 7.64 -13.17
CA THR A 171 -8.82 8.47 -11.97
C THR A 171 -10.22 8.63 -11.40
N HIS A 172 -10.38 8.41 -10.10
CA HIS A 172 -11.62 8.64 -9.35
C HIS A 172 -11.51 9.86 -8.45
N ILE A 173 -10.37 10.06 -7.78
CA ILE A 173 -10.09 11.24 -6.94
C ILE A 173 -8.65 11.66 -7.20
N ASP A 174 -8.45 12.97 -7.33
CA ASP A 174 -7.15 13.62 -7.50
C ASP A 174 -7.12 14.88 -6.62
N PHE A 175 -6.40 14.84 -5.51
CA PHE A 175 -6.18 15.99 -4.64
C PHE A 175 -4.70 16.36 -4.64
N ASP A 176 -4.36 17.52 -5.20
CA ASP A 176 -3.01 18.10 -5.11
C ASP A 176 -2.63 18.41 -3.65
N ASP A 177 -3.64 18.79 -2.85
CA ASP A 177 -3.52 18.86 -1.40
C ASP A 177 -4.83 18.35 -0.76
N ALA A 178 -4.75 17.20 -0.11
CA ALA A 178 -5.91 16.56 0.51
C ALA A 178 -6.50 17.42 1.64
N TYR A 179 -5.66 18.11 2.40
CA TYR A 179 -6.12 18.90 3.56
C TYR A 179 -6.60 20.29 3.22
N SER A 180 -6.39 20.76 1.99
CA SER A 180 -7.01 22.01 1.50
C SER A 180 -8.46 21.84 1.04
N GLN A 181 -8.95 20.59 0.93
CA GLN A 181 -10.30 20.29 0.52
C GLN A 181 -11.32 20.62 1.63
N LYS A 182 -12.51 21.09 1.25
CA LYS A 182 -13.59 21.40 2.21
C LYS A 182 -14.06 20.14 2.96
N GLU A 183 -14.13 19.04 2.24
CA GLU A 183 -14.50 17.73 2.77
C GLU A 183 -13.53 16.69 2.24
N ILE A 184 -13.03 15.85 3.14
CA ILE A 184 -12.15 14.72 2.79
C ILE A 184 -12.75 13.43 3.35
N PRO A 185 -12.57 12.30 2.65
CA PRO A 185 -12.91 10.99 3.18
C PRO A 185 -12.28 10.74 4.56
N GLU A 186 -13.01 10.07 5.44
CA GLU A 186 -12.55 9.80 6.82
C GLU A 186 -11.23 9.02 6.84
N GLU A 187 -11.01 8.16 5.83
CA GLU A 187 -9.77 7.40 5.65
C GLU A 187 -8.56 8.32 5.52
N LEU A 188 -8.71 9.47 4.89
CA LEU A 188 -7.60 10.42 4.71
C LEU A 188 -7.23 11.17 5.99
N LYS A 189 -8.10 11.17 7.00
CA LYS A 189 -7.84 11.76 8.32
C LYS A 189 -6.91 10.88 9.18
N ILE A 190 -6.72 9.60 8.79
CA ILE A 190 -5.75 8.71 9.44
C ILE A 190 -4.35 9.25 9.16
N LYS A 191 -3.61 9.61 10.23
CA LYS A 191 -2.24 10.12 10.13
C LYS A 191 -1.23 9.02 10.42
N THR A 192 -0.20 8.94 9.58
CA THR A 192 0.94 8.05 9.80
C THR A 192 2.07 8.79 10.52
N HIS A 193 2.98 8.03 11.12
CA HIS A 193 4.21 8.59 11.68
C HIS A 193 5.03 9.35 10.62
N TYR A 194 5.07 8.84 9.39
CA TYR A 194 5.84 9.49 8.31
C TYR A 194 5.22 10.82 7.88
N GLU A 195 3.91 10.90 7.86
CA GLU A 195 3.19 12.16 7.59
C GLU A 195 3.55 13.25 8.59
N SER A 196 3.72 12.89 9.88
CA SER A 196 4.11 13.85 10.92
C SER A 196 5.56 14.35 10.81
N LEU A 197 6.39 13.72 9.98
CA LEU A 197 7.80 14.09 9.81
C LEU A 197 8.03 15.13 8.71
N ASP A 198 7.07 15.34 7.81
CA ASP A 198 7.14 16.24 6.64
C ASP A 198 8.50 16.15 5.91
N ILE A 199 8.88 14.92 5.53
CA ILE A 199 10.20 14.63 4.96
C ILE A 199 10.42 15.36 3.63
N ALA A 200 9.36 15.51 2.84
CA ALA A 200 9.43 16.18 1.55
C ALA A 200 9.42 17.71 1.68
N GLN A 201 9.13 18.26 2.86
CA GLN A 201 8.99 19.70 3.13
C GLN A 201 8.05 20.39 2.12
N SER A 202 7.07 19.63 1.61
CA SER A 202 6.12 20.14 0.63
C SER A 202 4.96 20.91 1.25
N ASN A 203 4.73 20.75 2.56
CA ASN A 203 3.58 21.25 3.31
C ASN A 203 2.23 20.83 2.68
N ARG A 204 2.23 19.81 1.81
CA ARG A 204 1.06 19.28 1.12
C ARG A 204 1.02 17.78 1.22
N ILE A 205 -0.19 17.26 1.28
CA ILE A 205 -0.44 15.82 1.21
C ILE A 205 -1.25 15.53 -0.04
N HIS A 206 -0.57 14.93 -1.02
CA HIS A 206 -1.20 14.52 -2.27
C HIS A 206 -1.97 13.22 -2.09
N TYR A 207 -3.08 13.11 -2.78
CA TYR A 207 -3.88 11.90 -2.78
C TYR A 207 -4.44 11.58 -4.17
N LEU A 208 -4.29 10.31 -4.57
CA LEU A 208 -4.87 9.76 -5.79
C LEU A 208 -5.65 8.50 -5.45
N CYS A 209 -6.85 8.38 -6.00
CA CYS A 209 -7.62 7.14 -6.07
C CYS A 209 -7.87 6.81 -7.54
N PHE A 210 -7.46 5.62 -7.97
CA PHE A 210 -7.60 5.18 -9.36
C PHE A 210 -7.85 3.68 -9.46
N SER A 211 -8.35 3.23 -10.62
CA SER A 211 -8.49 1.83 -10.96
C SER A 211 -7.71 1.49 -12.22
N LEU A 212 -7.29 0.23 -12.32
CA LEU A 212 -6.53 -0.26 -13.47
C LEU A 212 -7.44 -0.50 -14.67
N PRO A 213 -6.93 -0.42 -15.92
CA PRO A 213 -7.65 -0.87 -17.11
C PRO A 213 -7.85 -2.39 -17.05
N THR A 214 -8.78 -2.91 -17.82
CA THR A 214 -9.04 -4.35 -17.91
C THR A 214 -7.79 -5.14 -18.32
N VAL A 215 -6.99 -4.56 -19.21
CA VAL A 215 -5.70 -5.12 -19.66
C VAL A 215 -4.64 -4.04 -19.58
N MET A 216 -3.57 -4.28 -18.81
CA MET A 216 -2.44 -3.36 -18.75
C MET A 216 -1.70 -3.34 -20.09
N PRO A 217 -1.30 -2.16 -20.58
CA PRO A 217 -0.47 -2.03 -21.78
C PRO A 217 0.83 -2.83 -21.71
N ASP A 218 1.38 -3.10 -22.90
CA ASP A 218 2.63 -3.84 -23.08
C ASP A 218 3.80 -3.21 -22.30
N ILE A 219 4.76 -4.05 -21.92
CA ILE A 219 5.96 -3.65 -21.18
C ILE A 219 6.84 -2.68 -21.97
N LEU A 220 6.73 -2.63 -23.30
CA LEU A 220 7.44 -1.68 -24.14
C LEU A 220 7.12 -0.22 -23.80
N LEU A 221 5.90 0.03 -23.28
CA LEU A 221 5.52 1.37 -22.82
C LEU A 221 6.33 1.82 -21.59
N ASP A 222 6.90 0.89 -20.83
CA ASP A 222 7.72 1.19 -19.65
C ASP A 222 9.04 1.89 -20.06
N GLU A 223 9.55 1.62 -21.26
CA GLU A 223 10.74 2.30 -21.80
C GLU A 223 10.45 3.76 -22.13
N VAL A 224 9.29 4.02 -22.72
CA VAL A 224 8.80 5.38 -22.99
C VAL A 224 8.59 6.15 -21.68
N LEU A 225 7.95 5.51 -20.69
CA LEU A 225 7.80 6.09 -19.35
C LEU A 225 9.18 6.43 -18.75
N GLN A 226 10.14 5.52 -18.84
CA GLN A 226 11.48 5.69 -18.29
C GLN A 226 12.20 6.88 -18.95
N GLN A 227 12.05 7.10 -20.24
CA GLN A 227 12.61 8.27 -20.93
C GLN A 227 11.99 9.57 -20.41
N ASN A 228 10.69 9.62 -20.27
CA ASN A 228 9.95 10.81 -19.86
C ASN A 228 10.13 11.20 -18.36
N VAL A 229 10.49 10.28 -17.50
CA VAL A 229 10.84 10.59 -16.09
C VAL A 229 12.09 11.49 -16.00
N PHE A 230 12.78 11.72 -17.13
CA PHE A 230 14.04 12.46 -17.16
C PHE A 230 13.89 13.97 -17.10
N ASP A 231 12.82 14.53 -17.61
CA ASP A 231 12.74 15.95 -17.89
C ASP A 231 12.20 16.76 -16.68
N GLU A 232 11.64 16.08 -15.67
CA GLU A 232 10.96 16.71 -14.53
C GLU A 232 11.81 16.77 -13.23
N GLU A 233 12.96 16.07 -13.19
CA GLU A 233 13.84 16.03 -12.00
C GLU A 233 15.05 16.98 -12.11
N ARG A 234 15.00 18.00 -13.01
CA ARG A 234 16.05 19.03 -13.16
C ARG A 234 15.68 20.33 -12.47
#